data_f72cc79bf4b4845cf8a01b4b82f905ae
#
_entry.id   f72cc79bf4b4845cf8a01b4b82f905ae
#
_cell.length_a   1.000
_cell.length_b   1.000
_cell.length_c   1.000
_cell.angle_alpha   90.00
_cell.angle_beta   90.00
_cell.angle_gamma   90.00
#
_symmetry.space_group_name_H-M   'P 1'
#
loop_
_entity.id
_entity.type
_entity.pdbx_description
1 polymer ?
#
loop_
_entity_poly.entity_id
_entity_poly.type
_entity_poly.pdbx_seq_one_letter_code
_entity_poly.pdbx_strand_id
1 'polypeptide(L)'
;MRLHATFAAHVNRYVTIIMDHPRVQAFMAEAKRRNPHEPEFLQAVEEVAETVIPFIESNPRYQGHALLERMIEPERVIQFRVPWTDDEGHIQVNRGYRVEFNSAIGPYKGGLRFHPSVNLSILKFLGFEQVFKNSLTTLPMGGGKGGSDFNPKGKSDAEVMRFCQSFMTELSRHIGPDTDVPAGDIGVGGREIGYMFGQYKRLRNEFTGVLTGKKPAWGGSLIRPEATGYGATYFMVEMLATQGESIDGKTVSISGSGNVALHAAEKCLRLGGKVIALSDSKGSIHDPAGLTEEKLAWIKDLKEVRRGRIKEYADAHEGVTFREGQDPWDLNCDLAFPCATQNELDGDEAATLVANGCKVVAEGANMPCTPEAIEVFHRAGVMFAPGKASNAGGVATSGLEMSQNSLRMSWTAEEVDGHLQRIMKDIHGQCVEYGRLDNGSVDYVQGANIAGFVKVADAMIDQGVV
;
A
#
# COMPACT_ATOMS: atom_id res chain seq x y z
N MET A 1 -25.81 -27.89 5.93
CA MET A 1 -25.17 -28.64 4.85
C MET A 1 -25.65 -28.31 3.42
N ARG A 2 -26.92 -27.98 3.15
CA ARG A 2 -27.35 -27.57 1.77
C ARG A 2 -27.03 -26.11 1.41
N LEU A 3 -26.94 -25.19 2.35
CA LEU A 3 -26.60 -23.80 2.10
C LEU A 3 -25.10 -23.63 1.70
N HIS A 4 -24.17 -24.39 2.28
CA HIS A 4 -22.76 -24.36 1.92
C HIS A 4 -22.45 -24.86 0.51
N ALA A 5 -23.21 -25.87 0.04
CA ALA A 5 -23.03 -26.43 -1.32
C ALA A 5 -23.48 -25.44 -2.43
N THR A 6 -24.48 -24.61 -2.15
CA THR A 6 -25.00 -23.63 -3.12
C THR A 6 -24.07 -22.39 -3.24
N PHE A 7 -23.44 -22.01 -2.13
CA PHE A 7 -22.49 -20.90 -2.09
C PHE A 7 -21.19 -21.27 -2.83
N ALA A 8 -20.63 -22.44 -2.53
CA ALA A 8 -19.43 -22.94 -3.23
C ALA A 8 -19.63 -23.10 -4.76
N ALA A 9 -20.85 -23.50 -5.18
CA ALA A 9 -21.19 -23.60 -6.59
C ALA A 9 -21.32 -22.21 -7.27
N HIS A 10 -21.74 -21.18 -6.54
CA HIS A 10 -21.86 -19.81 -7.07
C HIS A 10 -20.49 -19.16 -7.20
N VAL A 11 -19.62 -19.29 -6.20
CA VAL A 11 -18.25 -18.73 -6.21
C VAL A 11 -17.39 -19.42 -7.28
N ASN A 12 -17.42 -20.76 -7.38
CA ASN A 12 -16.76 -21.48 -8.46
C ASN A 12 -17.26 -21.06 -9.85
N ARG A 13 -18.53 -20.73 -9.99
CA ARG A 13 -19.10 -20.25 -11.25
C ARG A 13 -18.64 -18.82 -11.58
N TYR A 14 -18.45 -17.97 -10.58
CA TYR A 14 -17.94 -16.59 -10.77
C TYR A 14 -16.47 -16.60 -11.18
N VAL A 15 -15.60 -17.32 -10.46
CA VAL A 15 -14.18 -17.42 -10.77
C VAL A 15 -13.95 -18.06 -12.15
N THR A 16 -14.67 -19.13 -12.49
CA THR A 16 -14.58 -19.77 -13.80
C THR A 16 -15.14 -18.87 -14.92
N ILE A 17 -16.18 -18.07 -14.65
CA ILE A 17 -16.77 -17.15 -15.64
C ILE A 17 -15.82 -15.95 -15.91
N ILE A 18 -15.09 -15.47 -14.92
CA ILE A 18 -14.17 -14.33 -15.05
C ILE A 18 -12.93 -14.72 -15.86
N MET A 19 -12.33 -15.88 -15.57
CA MET A 19 -11.18 -16.39 -16.34
C MET A 19 -11.50 -16.70 -17.82
N ASP A 20 -12.75 -16.97 -18.15
CA ASP A 20 -13.23 -17.24 -19.52
C ASP A 20 -13.89 -16.03 -20.21
N HIS A 21 -13.81 -14.83 -19.63
CA HIS A 21 -14.46 -13.64 -20.19
C HIS A 21 -13.72 -13.17 -21.49
N PRO A 22 -14.35 -13.27 -22.67
CA PRO A 22 -13.64 -13.07 -23.95
C PRO A 22 -13.00 -11.70 -24.11
N ARG A 23 -13.62 -10.65 -23.55
CA ARG A 23 -13.08 -9.29 -23.62
C ARG A 23 -11.89 -9.09 -22.69
N VAL A 24 -11.89 -9.70 -21.50
CA VAL A 24 -10.73 -9.73 -20.59
C VAL A 24 -9.55 -10.43 -21.26
N GLN A 25 -9.79 -11.60 -21.87
CA GLN A 25 -8.75 -12.33 -22.60
C GLN A 25 -8.19 -11.54 -23.77
N ALA A 26 -9.04 -10.90 -24.57
CA ALA A 26 -8.61 -10.07 -25.71
C ALA A 26 -7.81 -8.85 -25.24
N PHE A 27 -8.26 -8.18 -24.19
CA PHE A 27 -7.58 -7.05 -23.55
C PHE A 27 -6.19 -7.47 -23.04
N MET A 28 -6.12 -8.56 -22.28
CA MET A 28 -4.85 -9.07 -21.73
C MET A 28 -3.90 -9.58 -22.82
N ALA A 29 -4.40 -10.15 -23.89
CA ALA A 29 -3.57 -10.55 -25.05
C ALA A 29 -2.88 -9.31 -25.66
N GLU A 30 -3.59 -8.20 -25.83
CA GLU A 30 -3.01 -6.95 -26.33
C GLU A 30 -2.07 -6.31 -25.30
N ALA A 31 -2.43 -6.28 -24.02
CA ALA A 31 -1.56 -5.79 -22.96
C ALA A 31 -0.23 -6.58 -22.88
N LYS A 32 -0.29 -7.91 -22.95
CA LYS A 32 0.89 -8.80 -23.00
C LYS A 32 1.75 -8.57 -24.26
N ARG A 33 1.12 -8.35 -25.43
CA ARG A 33 1.82 -8.06 -26.67
C ARG A 33 2.62 -6.74 -26.58
N ARG A 34 2.08 -5.73 -25.91
CA ARG A 34 2.73 -4.40 -25.76
C ARG A 34 3.77 -4.36 -24.65
N ASN A 35 3.67 -5.23 -23.64
CA ASN A 35 4.53 -5.27 -22.45
C ASN A 35 5.16 -6.66 -22.24
N PRO A 36 5.90 -7.23 -23.21
CA PRO A 36 6.28 -8.66 -23.20
C PRO A 36 7.27 -9.05 -22.09
N HIS A 37 7.90 -8.10 -21.41
CA HIS A 37 8.93 -8.33 -20.39
C HIS A 37 8.57 -7.69 -19.04
N GLU A 38 7.28 -7.48 -18.78
CA GLU A 38 6.80 -6.78 -17.61
C GLU A 38 5.79 -7.63 -16.80
N PRO A 39 6.21 -8.79 -16.24
CA PRO A 39 5.30 -9.74 -15.62
C PRO A 39 4.58 -9.17 -14.40
N GLU A 40 5.25 -8.40 -13.54
CA GLU A 40 4.64 -7.80 -12.35
C GLU A 40 3.56 -6.77 -12.72
N PHE A 41 3.83 -5.98 -13.76
CA PHE A 41 2.85 -5.03 -14.27
C PHE A 41 1.62 -5.74 -14.87
N LEU A 42 1.85 -6.78 -15.68
CA LEU A 42 0.76 -7.54 -16.30
C LEU A 42 -0.12 -8.26 -15.29
N GLN A 43 0.44 -8.75 -14.19
CA GLN A 43 -0.32 -9.35 -13.10
C GLN A 43 -1.29 -8.34 -12.46
N ALA A 44 -0.83 -7.12 -12.17
CA ALA A 44 -1.69 -6.08 -11.61
C ALA A 44 -2.77 -5.61 -12.60
N VAL A 45 -2.44 -5.54 -13.88
CA VAL A 45 -3.41 -5.21 -14.93
C VAL A 45 -4.49 -6.27 -15.03
N GLU A 46 -4.14 -7.57 -14.94
CA GLU A 46 -5.07 -8.70 -15.02
C GLU A 46 -6.08 -8.66 -13.85
N GLU A 47 -5.60 -8.47 -12.60
CA GLU A 47 -6.45 -8.35 -11.41
C GLU A 47 -7.50 -7.22 -11.54
N VAL A 48 -7.10 -6.07 -12.07
CA VAL A 48 -8.02 -4.95 -12.28
C VAL A 48 -8.96 -5.20 -13.45
N ALA A 49 -8.46 -5.76 -14.56
CA ALA A 49 -9.24 -6.01 -15.76
C ALA A 49 -10.40 -6.98 -15.51
N GLU A 50 -10.21 -8.00 -14.68
CA GLU A 50 -11.22 -8.99 -14.30
C GLU A 50 -12.45 -8.38 -13.65
N THR A 51 -12.30 -7.29 -12.91
CA THR A 51 -13.40 -6.59 -12.24
C THR A 51 -13.92 -5.39 -13.05
N VAL A 52 -13.04 -4.63 -13.66
CA VAL A 52 -13.38 -3.37 -14.32
C VAL A 52 -14.00 -3.57 -15.71
N ILE A 53 -13.56 -4.57 -16.49
CA ILE A 53 -14.12 -4.80 -17.84
C ILE A 53 -15.59 -5.20 -17.79
N PRO A 54 -16.05 -6.16 -16.96
CA PRO A 54 -17.48 -6.46 -16.82
C PRO A 54 -18.29 -5.25 -16.33
N PHE A 55 -17.71 -4.42 -15.45
CA PHE A 55 -18.34 -3.19 -15.00
C PHE A 55 -18.53 -2.18 -16.16
N ILE A 56 -17.50 -1.97 -16.99
CA ILE A 56 -17.60 -1.10 -18.18
C ILE A 56 -18.71 -1.62 -19.13
N GLU A 57 -18.79 -2.92 -19.37
CA GLU A 57 -19.79 -3.51 -20.26
C GLU A 57 -21.22 -3.33 -19.76
N SER A 58 -21.42 -3.34 -18.44
CA SER A 58 -22.72 -3.13 -17.83
C SER A 58 -23.13 -1.64 -17.74
N ASN A 59 -22.19 -0.70 -17.99
CA ASN A 59 -22.41 0.73 -17.81
C ASN A 59 -22.17 1.52 -19.11
N PRO A 60 -23.21 1.94 -19.84
CA PRO A 60 -23.08 2.67 -21.11
C PRO A 60 -22.24 3.94 -21.03
N ARG A 61 -22.17 4.59 -19.85
CA ARG A 61 -21.36 5.81 -19.61
C ARG A 61 -19.87 5.59 -19.92
N TYR A 62 -19.34 4.38 -19.65
CA TYR A 62 -17.91 4.10 -19.79
C TYR A 62 -17.54 3.39 -21.10
N GLN A 63 -18.54 3.02 -21.91
CA GLN A 63 -18.32 2.33 -23.18
C GLN A 63 -17.81 3.30 -24.26
N GLY A 64 -16.94 2.81 -25.14
CA GLY A 64 -16.45 3.55 -26.32
C GLY A 64 -15.35 4.58 -26.04
N HIS A 65 -14.88 4.73 -24.81
CA HIS A 65 -13.86 5.72 -24.43
C HIS A 65 -12.44 5.14 -24.31
N ALA A 66 -12.26 3.83 -24.52
CA ALA A 66 -10.98 3.13 -24.34
C ALA A 66 -10.30 3.45 -22.98
N LEU A 67 -11.11 3.51 -21.91
CA LEU A 67 -10.65 4.03 -20.62
C LEU A 67 -9.57 3.16 -20.01
N LEU A 68 -9.79 1.83 -19.93
CA LEU A 68 -8.83 0.93 -19.32
C LEU A 68 -7.57 0.81 -20.20
N GLU A 69 -7.73 0.81 -21.51
CA GLU A 69 -6.63 0.83 -22.48
C GLU A 69 -5.74 2.06 -22.31
N ARG A 70 -6.33 3.22 -22.01
CA ARG A 70 -5.60 4.47 -21.69
C ARG A 70 -5.00 4.42 -20.30
N MET A 71 -5.68 3.83 -19.32
CA MET A 71 -5.21 3.75 -17.94
C MET A 71 -4.03 2.80 -17.74
N ILE A 72 -3.82 1.81 -18.62
CA ILE A 72 -2.65 0.92 -18.52
C ILE A 72 -1.41 1.47 -19.24
N GLU A 73 -1.55 2.56 -19.98
CA GLU A 73 -0.41 3.25 -20.59
C GLU A 73 -0.01 4.43 -19.71
N PRO A 74 1.23 4.47 -19.18
CA PRO A 74 1.72 5.65 -18.49
C PRO A 74 1.71 6.87 -19.39
N GLU A 75 1.31 8.03 -18.87
CA GLU A 75 1.39 9.28 -19.64
C GLU A 75 2.84 9.60 -20.01
N ARG A 76 3.80 9.30 -19.12
CA ARG A 76 5.24 9.43 -19.39
C ARG A 76 6.07 8.43 -18.58
N VAL A 77 7.16 7.98 -19.18
CA VAL A 77 8.24 7.23 -18.52
C VAL A 77 9.55 7.98 -18.72
N ILE A 78 10.16 8.39 -17.62
CA ILE A 78 11.43 9.09 -17.61
C ILE A 78 12.49 8.15 -17.05
N GLN A 79 13.52 7.88 -17.85
CA GLN A 79 14.69 7.10 -17.44
C GLN A 79 15.94 7.95 -17.61
N PHE A 80 16.80 7.96 -16.60
CA PHE A 80 18.02 8.76 -16.61
C PHE A 80 19.19 8.05 -15.92
N ARG A 81 20.39 8.47 -16.26
CA ARG A 81 21.64 8.00 -15.66
C ARG A 81 21.92 8.78 -14.38
N VAL A 82 22.33 8.07 -13.31
CA VAL A 82 22.71 8.63 -12.02
C VAL A 82 24.18 8.28 -11.72
N PRO A 83 25.16 9.12 -12.13
CA PRO A 83 26.55 8.93 -11.75
C PRO A 83 26.81 9.54 -10.38
N TRP A 84 27.56 8.85 -9.54
CA TRP A 84 27.94 9.32 -8.21
C TRP A 84 29.29 8.72 -7.80
N THR A 85 29.94 9.27 -6.79
CA THR A 85 31.26 8.84 -6.32
C THR A 85 31.13 8.19 -4.96
N ASP A 86 31.68 6.97 -4.78
CA ASP A 86 31.74 6.29 -3.49
C ASP A 86 32.80 6.92 -2.55
N ASP A 87 32.94 6.37 -1.35
CA ASP A 87 33.88 6.89 -0.34
C ASP A 87 35.35 6.60 -0.70
N GLU A 88 35.62 5.64 -1.59
CA GLU A 88 36.94 5.34 -2.14
C GLU A 88 37.30 6.19 -3.36
N GLY A 89 36.40 7.05 -3.83
CA GLY A 89 36.61 7.94 -4.97
C GLY A 89 36.31 7.30 -6.34
N HIS A 90 35.71 6.11 -6.36
CA HIS A 90 35.33 5.44 -7.61
C HIS A 90 33.97 5.98 -8.11
N ILE A 91 33.88 6.11 -9.44
CA ILE A 91 32.63 6.53 -10.07
C ILE A 91 31.70 5.32 -10.19
N GLN A 92 30.54 5.45 -9.61
CA GLN A 92 29.42 4.49 -9.70
C GLN A 92 28.34 5.03 -10.63
N VAL A 93 27.59 4.14 -11.30
CA VAL A 93 26.51 4.52 -12.21
C VAL A 93 25.28 3.66 -11.95
N ASN A 94 24.18 4.32 -11.61
CA ASN A 94 22.87 3.69 -11.46
C ASN A 94 21.87 4.23 -12.48
N ARG A 95 20.72 3.56 -12.60
CA ARG A 95 19.57 4.02 -13.39
C ARG A 95 18.56 4.67 -12.46
N GLY A 96 18.11 5.85 -12.85
CA GLY A 96 16.98 6.52 -12.22
C GLY A 96 15.73 6.42 -13.10
N TYR A 97 14.56 6.35 -12.47
CA TYR A 97 13.27 6.26 -13.15
C TYR A 97 12.22 7.12 -12.48
N ARG A 98 11.31 7.67 -13.28
CA ARG A 98 10.01 8.18 -12.85
C ARG A 98 8.95 7.75 -13.87
N VAL A 99 7.90 7.08 -13.40
CA VAL A 99 6.72 6.74 -14.18
C VAL A 99 5.61 7.69 -13.73
N GLU A 100 5.26 8.62 -14.58
CA GLU A 100 4.11 9.52 -14.47
C GLU A 100 2.93 8.78 -15.12
N PHE A 101 2.11 8.14 -14.26
CA PHE A 101 1.19 7.13 -14.76
C PHE A 101 -0.12 7.71 -15.23
N ASN A 102 -0.80 8.49 -14.39
CA ASN A 102 -2.08 9.14 -14.72
C ASN A 102 -2.28 10.39 -13.87
N SER A 103 -2.63 11.50 -14.51
CA SER A 103 -2.84 12.82 -13.89
C SER A 103 -4.29 13.31 -13.91
N ALA A 104 -5.25 12.49 -14.33
CA ALA A 104 -6.63 12.92 -14.53
C ALA A 104 -7.29 13.51 -13.26
N ILE A 105 -6.87 13.09 -12.06
CA ILE A 105 -7.45 13.57 -10.79
C ILE A 105 -6.50 14.44 -9.96
N GLY A 106 -5.32 14.78 -10.47
CA GLY A 106 -4.35 15.65 -9.77
C GLY A 106 -2.91 15.36 -10.14
N PRO A 107 -1.95 16.05 -9.52
CA PRO A 107 -0.53 15.83 -9.76
C PRO A 107 -0.14 14.36 -9.56
N TYR A 108 0.82 13.87 -10.34
CA TYR A 108 1.34 12.52 -10.13
C TYR A 108 1.86 12.38 -8.70
N LYS A 109 1.49 11.30 -8.02
CA LYS A 109 1.84 11.06 -6.64
C LYS A 109 2.21 9.60 -6.41
N GLY A 110 3.37 9.38 -5.79
CA GLY A 110 3.82 8.06 -5.38
C GLY A 110 5.29 8.02 -5.02
N GLY A 111 5.70 6.94 -4.34
CA GLY A 111 7.01 6.80 -3.72
C GLY A 111 8.16 6.64 -4.71
N LEU A 112 9.37 6.89 -4.20
CA LEU A 112 10.64 6.53 -4.81
C LEU A 112 11.21 5.32 -4.08
N ARG A 113 11.59 4.27 -4.81
CA ARG A 113 12.21 3.06 -4.27
C ARG A 113 13.68 2.99 -4.63
N PHE A 114 14.56 2.81 -3.64
CA PHE A 114 15.98 2.53 -3.87
C PHE A 114 16.29 1.09 -3.45
N HIS A 115 16.36 0.22 -4.45
CA HIS A 115 16.62 -1.21 -4.23
C HIS A 115 17.19 -1.85 -5.50
N PRO A 116 18.12 -2.81 -5.41
CA PRO A 116 18.72 -3.47 -6.58
C PRO A 116 17.74 -4.13 -7.55
N SER A 117 16.55 -4.53 -7.07
CA SER A 117 15.51 -5.14 -7.91
C SER A 117 14.72 -4.14 -8.75
N VAL A 118 14.91 -2.83 -8.56
CA VAL A 118 14.12 -1.82 -9.27
C VAL A 118 14.37 -1.90 -10.77
N ASN A 119 13.29 -2.10 -11.51
CA ASN A 119 13.22 -2.09 -12.95
C ASN A 119 11.90 -1.44 -13.42
N LEU A 120 11.72 -1.28 -14.72
CA LEU A 120 10.54 -0.61 -15.26
C LEU A 120 9.24 -1.38 -14.99
N SER A 121 9.25 -2.72 -15.08
CA SER A 121 8.07 -3.55 -14.80
C SER A 121 7.53 -3.32 -13.38
N ILE A 122 8.42 -3.38 -12.39
CA ILE A 122 8.06 -3.13 -10.97
C ILE A 122 7.54 -1.70 -10.79
N LEU A 123 8.14 -0.70 -11.43
CA LEU A 123 7.69 0.68 -11.29
C LEU A 123 6.38 0.96 -12.02
N LYS A 124 6.12 0.34 -13.16
CA LYS A 124 4.82 0.40 -13.84
C LYS A 124 3.74 -0.29 -13.01
N PHE A 125 4.01 -1.49 -12.48
CA PHE A 125 3.13 -2.17 -11.53
C PHE A 125 2.72 -1.25 -10.39
N LEU A 126 3.71 -0.75 -9.66
CA LEU A 126 3.47 0.10 -8.50
C LEU A 126 2.83 1.45 -8.86
N GLY A 127 3.13 2.01 -10.04
CA GLY A 127 2.53 3.24 -10.54
C GLY A 127 1.06 3.07 -10.90
N PHE A 128 0.72 1.97 -11.56
CA PHE A 128 -0.65 1.59 -11.90
C PHE A 128 -1.50 1.38 -10.65
N GLU A 129 -1.04 0.58 -9.71
CA GLU A 129 -1.68 0.38 -8.40
C GLU A 129 -1.89 1.72 -7.66
N GLN A 130 -0.92 2.63 -7.78
CA GLN A 130 -0.98 3.94 -7.13
C GLN A 130 -2.11 4.81 -7.67
N VAL A 131 -2.48 4.69 -8.95
CA VAL A 131 -3.63 5.41 -9.54
C VAL A 131 -4.91 5.06 -8.78
N PHE A 132 -5.18 3.76 -8.60
CA PHE A 132 -6.37 3.28 -7.89
C PHE A 132 -6.33 3.64 -6.39
N LYS A 133 -5.20 3.43 -5.74
CA LYS A 133 -5.02 3.77 -4.33
C LYS A 133 -5.26 5.26 -4.05
N ASN A 134 -4.69 6.14 -4.87
CA ASN A 134 -4.82 7.58 -4.68
C ASN A 134 -6.25 8.05 -4.94
N SER A 135 -6.92 7.50 -5.94
CA SER A 135 -8.30 7.86 -6.26
C SER A 135 -9.27 7.56 -5.10
N LEU A 136 -9.06 6.44 -4.40
CA LEU A 136 -9.87 6.06 -3.25
C LEU A 136 -9.77 7.07 -2.09
N THR A 137 -8.63 7.76 -1.92
CA THR A 137 -8.43 8.73 -0.82
C THR A 137 -9.32 9.97 -0.92
N THR A 138 -10.03 10.18 -2.01
CA THR A 138 -10.80 11.39 -2.35
C THR A 138 -9.96 12.66 -2.54
N LEU A 139 -8.69 12.63 -2.22
CA LEU A 139 -7.77 13.76 -2.40
C LEU A 139 -7.36 13.93 -3.88
N PRO A 140 -7.04 15.16 -4.32
CA PRO A 140 -6.68 15.45 -5.72
C PRO A 140 -5.24 15.01 -6.00
N MET A 141 -5.03 13.73 -6.21
CA MET A 141 -3.73 13.12 -6.48
C MET A 141 -3.86 12.08 -7.59
N GLY A 142 -3.09 12.26 -8.65
CA GLY A 142 -2.87 11.27 -9.68
C GLY A 142 -1.96 10.13 -9.23
N GLY A 143 -1.55 9.26 -10.13
CA GLY A 143 -0.67 8.13 -9.84
C GLY A 143 0.70 8.26 -10.50
N GLY A 144 1.75 7.94 -9.75
CA GLY A 144 3.11 7.87 -10.26
C GLY A 144 4.01 7.02 -9.37
N LYS A 145 5.12 6.58 -9.89
CA LYS A 145 6.13 5.81 -9.15
C LYS A 145 7.52 6.06 -9.73
N GLY A 146 8.54 5.95 -8.88
CA GLY A 146 9.91 6.09 -9.34
C GLY A 146 10.89 5.34 -8.47
N GLY A 147 12.17 5.49 -8.80
CA GLY A 147 13.22 4.86 -8.02
C GLY A 147 14.51 4.64 -8.79
N SER A 148 15.36 3.81 -8.21
CA SER A 148 16.65 3.44 -8.77
C SER A 148 17.06 2.04 -8.31
N ASP A 149 17.88 1.37 -9.11
CA ASP A 149 18.59 0.15 -8.75
C ASP A 149 19.71 0.34 -7.71
N PHE A 150 19.85 1.54 -7.16
CA PHE A 150 20.76 1.85 -6.07
C PHE A 150 20.41 1.09 -4.78
N ASN A 151 21.41 0.52 -4.12
CA ASN A 151 21.25 -0.12 -2.82
C ASN A 151 21.81 0.76 -1.70
N PRO A 152 20.95 1.38 -0.86
CA PRO A 152 21.44 2.20 0.25
C PRO A 152 21.99 1.41 1.45
N LYS A 153 21.75 0.07 1.48
CA LYS A 153 22.24 -0.77 2.59
C LYS A 153 23.75 -0.85 2.58
N GLY A 154 24.37 -0.57 3.73
CA GLY A 154 25.82 -0.60 3.89
C GLY A 154 26.57 0.61 3.32
N LYS A 155 25.85 1.60 2.79
CA LYS A 155 26.41 2.85 2.31
C LYS A 155 26.52 3.89 3.42
N SER A 156 27.56 4.70 3.39
CA SER A 156 27.71 5.83 4.31
C SER A 156 26.66 6.91 4.03
N ASP A 157 26.39 7.77 5.01
CA ASP A 157 25.50 8.93 4.82
C ASP A 157 26.01 9.87 3.72
N ALA A 158 27.33 9.98 3.56
CA ALA A 158 27.95 10.78 2.52
C ALA A 158 27.73 10.20 1.11
N GLU A 159 27.85 8.87 0.95
CA GLU A 159 27.54 8.17 -0.30
C GLU A 159 26.07 8.33 -0.67
N VAL A 160 25.16 8.07 0.28
CA VAL A 160 23.70 8.23 0.06
C VAL A 160 23.36 9.68 -0.30
N MET A 161 23.98 10.65 0.35
CA MET A 161 23.78 12.07 0.02
C MET A 161 24.22 12.38 -1.41
N ARG A 162 25.43 11.96 -1.82
CA ARG A 162 25.94 12.17 -3.18
C ARG A 162 25.03 11.51 -4.23
N PHE A 163 24.58 10.28 -3.96
CA PHE A 163 23.61 9.60 -4.83
C PHE A 163 22.30 10.39 -4.94
N CYS A 164 21.68 10.76 -3.82
CA CYS A 164 20.43 11.52 -3.80
C CYS A 164 20.54 12.86 -4.53
N GLN A 165 21.67 13.57 -4.40
CA GLN A 165 21.93 14.83 -5.09
C GLN A 165 22.03 14.61 -6.61
N SER A 166 22.77 13.59 -7.06
CA SER A 166 22.86 13.24 -8.47
C SER A 166 21.50 12.83 -9.05
N PHE A 167 20.76 11.96 -8.35
CA PHE A 167 19.41 11.52 -8.74
C PHE A 167 18.47 12.72 -8.90
N MET A 168 18.45 13.63 -7.92
CA MET A 168 17.58 14.81 -7.94
C MET A 168 18.00 15.83 -9.01
N THR A 169 19.27 15.89 -9.38
CA THR A 169 19.74 16.79 -10.45
C THR A 169 19.01 16.53 -11.77
N GLU A 170 18.75 15.27 -12.10
CA GLU A 170 17.95 14.93 -13.27
C GLU A 170 16.44 15.02 -12.97
N LEU A 171 15.98 14.42 -11.88
CA LEU A 171 14.55 14.33 -11.57
C LEU A 171 13.91 15.71 -11.36
N SER A 172 14.63 16.71 -10.84
CA SER A 172 14.10 18.05 -10.57
C SER A 172 13.50 18.77 -11.78
N ARG A 173 13.83 18.34 -12.99
CA ARG A 173 13.29 18.91 -14.24
C ARG A 173 11.85 18.49 -14.53
N HIS A 174 11.40 17.43 -13.87
CA HIS A 174 10.13 16.74 -14.16
C HIS A 174 9.12 16.82 -13.03
N ILE A 175 9.55 17.21 -11.83
CA ILE A 175 8.72 17.23 -10.62
C ILE A 175 8.46 18.65 -10.13
N GLY A 176 7.40 18.80 -9.36
CA GLY A 176 7.00 20.07 -8.75
C GLY A 176 5.72 19.91 -7.92
N PRO A 177 5.36 20.89 -7.09
CA PRO A 177 4.22 20.79 -6.17
C PRO A 177 2.88 20.58 -6.88
N ASP A 178 2.76 21.06 -8.12
CA ASP A 178 1.52 21.02 -8.92
C ASP A 178 1.63 20.07 -10.13
N THR A 179 2.76 19.40 -10.31
CA THR A 179 3.02 18.50 -11.44
C THR A 179 3.19 17.06 -10.98
N ASP A 180 4.19 16.81 -10.15
CA ASP A 180 4.55 15.49 -9.65
C ASP A 180 5.20 15.60 -8.28
N VAL A 181 4.63 14.92 -7.29
CA VAL A 181 5.07 14.99 -5.89
C VAL A 181 5.51 13.62 -5.41
N PRO A 182 6.79 13.26 -5.55
CA PRO A 182 7.32 12.00 -5.04
C PRO A 182 7.29 11.91 -3.51
N ALA A 183 7.35 10.67 -3.01
CA ALA A 183 7.41 10.34 -1.58
C ALA A 183 8.49 9.30 -1.30
N GLY A 184 8.62 8.86 -0.04
CA GLY A 184 9.44 7.70 0.31
C GLY A 184 8.77 6.38 -0.01
N ASP A 185 9.59 5.34 -0.15
CA ASP A 185 9.24 3.93 -0.27
C ASP A 185 10.45 3.08 0.20
N ILE A 186 10.54 1.80 -0.12
CA ILE A 186 11.68 0.94 0.25
C ILE A 186 13.01 1.63 -0.10
N GLY A 187 13.90 1.73 0.89
CA GLY A 187 15.22 2.36 0.73
C GLY A 187 15.21 3.89 0.66
N VAL A 188 14.05 4.54 0.81
CA VAL A 188 13.90 6.00 0.81
C VAL A 188 13.09 6.43 2.03
N GLY A 189 13.77 6.83 3.06
CA GLY A 189 13.19 7.38 4.29
C GLY A 189 13.37 8.89 4.39
N GLY A 190 13.15 9.42 5.61
CA GLY A 190 13.29 10.87 5.88
C GLY A 190 14.70 11.43 5.62
N ARG A 191 15.75 10.60 5.70
CA ARG A 191 17.12 10.96 5.35
C ARG A 191 17.26 11.25 3.85
N GLU A 192 16.85 10.30 3.01
CA GLU A 192 16.92 10.41 1.56
C GLU A 192 16.01 11.54 1.05
N ILE A 193 14.79 11.65 1.59
CA ILE A 193 13.89 12.78 1.28
C ILE A 193 14.56 14.11 1.62
N GLY A 194 15.26 14.20 2.75
CA GLY A 194 15.99 15.40 3.15
C GLY A 194 17.08 15.78 2.15
N TYR A 195 17.91 14.83 1.73
CA TYR A 195 18.97 15.07 0.76
C TYR A 195 18.41 15.48 -0.61
N MET A 196 17.35 14.81 -1.07
CA MET A 196 16.69 15.14 -2.33
C MET A 196 16.00 16.52 -2.28
N PHE A 197 15.31 16.83 -1.19
CA PHE A 197 14.66 18.14 -1.02
C PHE A 197 15.68 19.29 -0.98
N GLY A 198 16.80 19.10 -0.26
CA GLY A 198 17.90 20.07 -0.21
C GLY A 198 18.48 20.36 -1.60
N GLN A 199 18.67 19.31 -2.42
CA GLN A 199 19.17 19.47 -3.79
C GLN A 199 18.13 20.14 -4.71
N TYR A 200 16.83 19.73 -4.63
CA TYR A 200 15.76 20.37 -5.38
C TYR A 200 15.70 21.89 -5.09
N LYS A 201 15.65 22.24 -3.79
CA LYS A 201 15.62 23.62 -3.33
C LYS A 201 16.80 24.44 -3.90
N ARG A 202 17.99 23.84 -3.94
CA ARG A 202 19.19 24.49 -4.49
C ARG A 202 19.11 24.70 -5.99
N LEU A 203 18.61 23.71 -6.75
CA LEU A 203 18.50 23.77 -8.22
C LEU A 203 17.40 24.72 -8.69
N ARG A 204 16.25 24.67 -8.02
CA ARG A 204 15.06 25.45 -8.42
C ARG A 204 15.01 26.83 -7.76
N ASN A 205 15.78 27.05 -6.69
CA ASN A 205 15.69 28.25 -5.84
C ASN A 205 14.27 28.47 -5.26
N GLU A 206 13.59 27.38 -4.90
CA GLU A 206 12.22 27.37 -4.41
C GLU A 206 12.10 26.52 -3.14
N PHE A 207 11.27 26.97 -2.20
CA PHE A 207 10.85 26.18 -1.05
C PHE A 207 9.37 25.84 -1.20
N THR A 208 9.09 24.65 -1.76
CA THR A 208 7.75 24.23 -2.16
C THR A 208 7.38 22.87 -1.57
N GLY A 209 6.12 22.43 -1.79
CA GLY A 209 5.62 21.12 -1.38
C GLY A 209 5.98 19.97 -2.32
N VAL A 210 7.11 20.00 -2.99
CA VAL A 210 7.52 19.08 -4.07
C VAL A 210 7.73 17.63 -3.65
N LEU A 211 8.02 17.34 -2.42
CA LEU A 211 8.22 16.00 -1.85
C LEU A 211 7.36 15.84 -0.60
N THR A 212 6.92 14.62 -0.30
CA THR A 212 6.29 14.30 0.98
C THR A 212 7.11 13.26 1.77
N GLY A 213 6.84 13.17 3.07
CA GLY A 213 7.69 12.45 4.02
C GLY A 213 8.82 13.32 4.57
N LYS A 214 8.67 14.64 4.48
CA LYS A 214 9.57 15.62 5.10
C LYS A 214 9.46 15.54 6.63
N LYS A 215 10.49 16.01 7.34
CA LYS A 215 10.38 16.19 8.78
C LYS A 215 9.51 17.43 9.11
N PRO A 216 8.79 17.43 10.24
CA PRO A 216 7.91 18.54 10.62
C PRO A 216 8.60 19.93 10.60
N ALA A 217 9.88 19.99 10.99
CA ALA A 217 10.64 21.24 11.03
C ALA A 217 10.79 21.95 9.66
N TRP A 218 10.53 21.25 8.54
CA TRP A 218 10.67 21.81 7.19
C TRP A 218 9.55 21.35 6.25
N GLY A 219 8.34 21.33 6.78
CA GLY A 219 7.09 21.16 6.01
C GLY A 219 6.52 19.75 5.96
N GLY A 220 7.00 18.85 6.82
CA GLY A 220 6.41 17.52 6.98
C GLY A 220 5.14 17.52 7.84
N SER A 221 4.30 16.51 7.67
CA SER A 221 3.10 16.30 8.45
C SER A 221 3.38 15.42 9.68
N LEU A 222 2.70 15.71 10.79
CA LEU A 222 2.55 14.78 11.91
C LEU A 222 1.74 13.55 11.46
N ILE A 223 1.77 12.48 12.25
CA ILE A 223 1.08 11.20 11.98
C ILE A 223 1.57 10.48 10.70
N ARG A 224 2.55 11.01 9.97
CA ARG A 224 3.00 10.37 8.72
C ARG A 224 3.65 8.99 8.93
N PRO A 225 4.50 8.78 9.97
CA PRO A 225 5.03 7.44 10.29
C PRO A 225 3.93 6.44 10.65
N GLU A 226 2.94 6.87 11.42
CA GLU A 226 1.85 6.05 11.96
C GLU A 226 0.79 5.71 10.90
N ALA A 227 0.64 6.56 9.91
CA ALA A 227 -0.54 6.65 9.04
C ALA A 227 -0.93 5.35 8.33
N THR A 228 0.03 4.52 7.91
CA THR A 228 -0.28 3.28 7.21
C THR A 228 -0.88 2.25 8.17
N GLY A 229 -0.27 2.03 9.32
CA GLY A 229 -0.78 1.12 10.33
C GLY A 229 -2.09 1.60 10.95
N TYR A 230 -2.19 2.90 11.25
CA TYR A 230 -3.44 3.50 11.75
C TYR A 230 -4.55 3.37 10.71
N GLY A 231 -4.27 3.68 9.45
CA GLY A 231 -5.24 3.57 8.36
C GLY A 231 -5.77 2.14 8.19
N ALA A 232 -4.89 1.14 8.20
CA ALA A 232 -5.30 -0.26 8.11
C ALA A 232 -6.22 -0.65 9.29
N THR A 233 -5.91 -0.17 10.50
CA THR A 233 -6.76 -0.42 11.67
C THR A 233 -8.10 0.30 11.54
N TYR A 234 -8.14 1.55 11.10
CA TYR A 234 -9.40 2.26 10.89
C TYR A 234 -10.29 1.59 9.82
N PHE A 235 -9.68 1.11 8.72
CA PHE A 235 -10.42 0.37 7.71
C PHE A 235 -11.04 -0.92 8.29
N MET A 236 -10.27 -1.67 9.08
CA MET A 236 -10.78 -2.86 9.77
C MET A 236 -11.92 -2.55 10.75
N VAL A 237 -11.84 -1.44 11.47
CA VAL A 237 -12.94 -0.98 12.36
C VAL A 237 -14.22 -0.75 11.56
N GLU A 238 -14.15 -0.11 10.40
CA GLU A 238 -15.31 0.10 9.54
C GLU A 238 -15.85 -1.24 8.97
N MET A 239 -14.96 -2.20 8.63
CA MET A 239 -15.39 -3.55 8.23
C MET A 239 -16.17 -4.25 9.35
N LEU A 240 -15.65 -4.24 10.58
CA LEU A 240 -16.34 -4.81 11.75
C LEU A 240 -17.69 -4.15 12.00
N ALA A 241 -17.77 -2.83 11.84
CA ALA A 241 -19.00 -2.06 12.00
C ALA A 241 -20.10 -2.50 11.03
N THR A 242 -19.79 -3.02 9.84
CA THR A 242 -20.79 -3.59 8.92
C THR A 242 -21.51 -4.80 9.50
N GLN A 243 -20.90 -5.48 10.46
CA GLN A 243 -21.47 -6.64 11.17
C GLN A 243 -22.00 -6.27 12.56
N GLY A 244 -21.99 -4.97 12.93
CA GLY A 244 -22.34 -4.51 14.28
C GLY A 244 -21.32 -4.91 15.34
N GLU A 245 -20.09 -5.25 14.93
CA GLU A 245 -18.98 -5.63 15.82
C GLU A 245 -17.98 -4.48 16.01
N SER A 246 -17.14 -4.57 17.03
CA SER A 246 -16.02 -3.67 17.29
C SER A 246 -14.72 -4.43 17.45
N ILE A 247 -13.60 -3.74 17.42
CA ILE A 247 -12.27 -4.32 17.67
C ILE A 247 -12.01 -4.61 19.15
N ASP A 248 -12.78 -4.00 20.03
CA ASP A 248 -12.62 -4.13 21.49
C ASP A 248 -12.77 -5.60 21.95
N GLY A 249 -11.78 -6.07 22.69
CA GLY A 249 -11.69 -7.45 23.18
C GLY A 249 -11.29 -8.51 22.16
N LYS A 250 -11.16 -8.17 20.86
CA LYS A 250 -10.78 -9.14 19.83
C LYS A 250 -9.28 -9.43 19.85
N THR A 251 -8.93 -10.69 19.58
CA THR A 251 -7.54 -11.13 19.43
C THR A 251 -7.02 -10.78 18.02
N VAL A 252 -5.82 -10.21 17.97
CA VAL A 252 -5.20 -9.67 16.75
C VAL A 252 -3.84 -10.32 16.52
N SER A 253 -3.64 -10.90 15.34
CA SER A 253 -2.37 -11.39 14.85
C SER A 253 -1.82 -10.46 13.77
N ILE A 254 -0.54 -10.06 13.87
CA ILE A 254 0.09 -9.12 12.94
C ILE A 254 1.43 -9.70 12.50
N SER A 255 1.68 -9.77 11.19
CA SER A 255 3.01 -10.08 10.68
C SER A 255 3.90 -8.84 10.60
N GLY A 256 5.19 -9.07 10.68
CA GLY A 256 6.18 -8.00 10.68
C GLY A 256 6.39 -7.36 12.06
N SER A 257 7.42 -6.55 12.14
CA SER A 257 7.78 -5.69 13.27
C SER A 257 8.42 -4.39 12.79
N GLY A 258 8.07 -4.00 11.57
CA GLY A 258 8.43 -2.72 10.97
C GLY A 258 7.39 -1.63 11.29
N ASN A 259 7.55 -0.48 10.65
CA ASN A 259 6.73 0.71 10.88
C ASN A 259 5.21 0.43 10.80
N VAL A 260 4.75 -0.26 9.76
CA VAL A 260 3.32 -0.55 9.57
C VAL A 260 2.79 -1.45 10.68
N ALA A 261 3.46 -2.56 10.96
CA ALA A 261 3.06 -3.53 11.98
C ALA A 261 3.01 -2.91 13.38
N LEU A 262 4.04 -2.14 13.76
CA LEU A 262 4.12 -1.52 15.10
C LEU A 262 3.02 -0.47 15.31
N HIS A 263 2.68 0.32 14.29
CA HIS A 263 1.61 1.30 14.41
C HIS A 263 0.21 0.69 14.24
N ALA A 264 0.05 -0.39 13.47
CA ALA A 264 -1.19 -1.17 13.51
C ALA A 264 -1.43 -1.75 14.91
N ALA A 265 -0.40 -2.36 15.52
CA ALA A 265 -0.46 -2.86 16.89
C ALA A 265 -0.83 -1.75 17.90
N GLU A 266 -0.16 -0.58 17.80
CA GLU A 266 -0.45 0.57 18.66
C GLU A 266 -1.92 1.02 18.57
N LYS A 267 -2.44 1.16 17.34
CA LYS A 267 -3.81 1.61 17.16
C LYS A 267 -4.81 0.54 17.61
N CYS A 268 -4.53 -0.75 17.35
CA CYS A 268 -5.36 -1.86 17.87
C CYS A 268 -5.45 -1.83 19.41
N LEU A 269 -4.31 -1.66 20.11
CA LEU A 269 -4.29 -1.56 21.58
C LEU A 269 -5.11 -0.37 22.08
N ARG A 270 -4.95 0.80 21.47
CA ARG A 270 -5.71 2.01 21.85
C ARG A 270 -7.21 1.87 21.65
N LEU A 271 -7.65 0.97 20.77
CA LEU A 271 -9.06 0.68 20.50
C LEU A 271 -9.58 -0.56 21.27
N GLY A 272 -8.80 -1.08 22.21
CA GLY A 272 -9.20 -2.22 23.07
C GLY A 272 -8.93 -3.60 22.46
N GLY A 273 -8.29 -3.68 21.31
CA GLY A 273 -7.89 -4.96 20.71
C GLY A 273 -6.71 -5.61 21.44
N LYS A 274 -6.70 -6.93 21.49
CA LYS A 274 -5.64 -7.74 22.11
C LYS A 274 -4.66 -8.25 21.08
N VAL A 275 -3.53 -7.56 20.89
CA VAL A 275 -2.47 -7.98 19.97
C VAL A 275 -1.66 -9.11 20.61
N ILE A 276 -1.68 -10.30 20.02
CA ILE A 276 -1.06 -11.51 20.57
C ILE A 276 0.22 -11.94 19.82
N ALA A 277 0.47 -11.40 18.63
CA ALA A 277 1.59 -11.82 17.81
C ALA A 277 2.16 -10.66 16.97
N LEU A 278 3.49 -10.68 16.81
CA LEU A 278 4.29 -9.95 15.83
C LEU A 278 5.33 -10.90 15.24
N SER A 279 5.88 -10.59 14.06
CA SER A 279 6.93 -11.42 13.45
C SER A 279 8.09 -10.60 12.89
N ASP A 280 9.17 -11.26 12.56
CA ASP A 280 10.22 -10.77 11.67
C ASP A 280 10.73 -11.92 10.79
N SER A 281 11.73 -11.67 9.95
CA SER A 281 12.28 -12.67 9.00
C SER A 281 12.90 -13.91 9.66
N LYS A 282 12.85 -14.06 10.99
CA LYS A 282 13.38 -15.22 11.72
C LYS A 282 12.29 -16.02 12.43
N GLY A 283 11.07 -15.50 12.48
CA GLY A 283 9.93 -16.14 13.10
C GLY A 283 8.99 -15.15 13.78
N SER A 284 8.05 -15.68 14.54
CA SER A 284 7.03 -14.91 15.24
C SER A 284 7.15 -15.03 16.76
N ILE A 285 6.62 -14.03 17.47
CA ILE A 285 6.35 -14.11 18.91
C ILE A 285 4.87 -14.41 19.12
N HIS A 286 4.59 -15.17 20.16
CA HIS A 286 3.25 -15.36 20.70
C HIS A 286 3.24 -14.92 22.16
N ASP A 287 2.49 -13.86 22.44
CA ASP A 287 2.19 -13.35 23.79
C ASP A 287 0.69 -13.62 24.08
N PRO A 288 0.35 -14.73 24.72
CA PRO A 288 -1.05 -15.09 24.99
C PRO A 288 -1.76 -14.12 25.95
N ALA A 289 -1.00 -13.38 26.77
CA ALA A 289 -1.54 -12.32 27.61
C ALA A 289 -1.92 -11.06 26.80
N GLY A 290 -1.34 -10.91 25.62
CA GLY A 290 -1.43 -9.74 24.77
C GLY A 290 -0.36 -8.69 25.08
N LEU A 291 -0.03 -7.89 24.07
CA LEU A 291 0.84 -6.74 24.24
C LEU A 291 0.14 -5.66 25.08
N THR A 292 0.93 -4.91 25.83
CA THR A 292 0.53 -3.64 26.48
C THR A 292 1.26 -2.49 25.79
N GLU A 293 0.89 -1.25 26.11
CA GLU A 293 1.61 -0.06 25.60
C GLU A 293 3.09 -0.08 26.00
N GLU A 294 3.42 -0.52 27.24
CA GLU A 294 4.81 -0.62 27.69
C GLU A 294 5.59 -1.71 26.92
N LYS A 295 4.98 -2.87 26.71
CA LYS A 295 5.57 -3.95 25.92
C LYS A 295 5.79 -3.51 24.47
N LEU A 296 4.84 -2.81 23.87
CA LEU A 296 4.97 -2.27 22.51
C LEU A 296 6.06 -1.19 22.44
N ALA A 297 6.15 -0.30 23.45
CA ALA A 297 7.23 0.69 23.52
C ALA A 297 8.61 0.04 23.60
N TRP A 298 8.74 -1.06 24.36
CA TRP A 298 9.96 -1.86 24.40
C TRP A 298 10.33 -2.46 23.05
N ILE A 299 9.33 -2.99 22.33
CA ILE A 299 9.54 -3.54 20.97
C ILE A 299 9.92 -2.42 19.99
N LYS A 300 9.30 -1.24 20.07
CA LYS A 300 9.67 -0.07 19.23
C LYS A 300 11.12 0.32 19.47
N ASP A 301 11.57 0.43 20.72
CA ASP A 301 12.97 0.69 21.06
C ASP A 301 13.90 -0.39 20.49
N LEU A 302 13.54 -1.67 20.66
CA LEU A 302 14.29 -2.79 20.08
C LEU A 302 14.47 -2.65 18.57
N LYS A 303 13.40 -2.33 17.84
CA LYS A 303 13.41 -2.32 16.37
C LYS A 303 13.99 -1.05 15.78
N GLU A 304 13.66 0.10 16.34
CA GLU A 304 13.98 1.41 15.77
C GLU A 304 15.34 1.93 16.25
N VAL A 305 15.69 1.71 17.52
CA VAL A 305 16.93 2.21 18.13
C VAL A 305 18.01 1.13 18.14
N ARG A 306 17.73 0.00 18.78
CA ARG A 306 18.72 -1.09 18.94
C ARG A 306 18.89 -1.95 17.68
N ARG A 307 17.93 -1.89 16.72
CA ARG A 307 17.91 -2.69 15.49
C ARG A 307 17.98 -4.20 15.72
N GLY A 308 17.43 -4.66 16.85
CA GLY A 308 17.42 -6.05 17.29
C GLY A 308 16.37 -6.91 16.59
N ARG A 309 16.27 -8.16 17.04
CA ARG A 309 15.33 -9.16 16.54
C ARG A 309 14.17 -9.36 17.51
N ILE A 310 12.98 -9.69 16.97
CA ILE A 310 11.77 -9.86 17.80
C ILE A 310 11.93 -10.99 18.85
N LYS A 311 12.83 -11.96 18.61
CA LYS A 311 13.18 -12.99 19.57
C LYS A 311 13.63 -12.42 20.92
N GLU A 312 14.36 -11.32 20.92
CA GLU A 312 14.87 -10.68 22.15
C GLU A 312 13.72 -10.22 23.06
N TYR A 313 12.56 -9.92 22.50
CA TYR A 313 11.36 -9.63 23.29
C TYR A 313 10.88 -10.87 24.04
N ALA A 314 10.81 -12.03 23.37
CA ALA A 314 10.42 -13.27 24.02
C ALA A 314 11.42 -13.70 25.11
N ASP A 315 12.74 -13.49 24.85
CA ASP A 315 13.77 -13.78 25.84
C ASP A 315 13.71 -12.87 27.09
N ALA A 316 13.11 -11.67 26.96
CA ALA A 316 13.03 -10.67 28.03
C ALA A 316 11.69 -10.68 28.80
N HIS A 317 10.65 -11.34 28.29
CA HIS A 317 9.30 -11.30 28.88
C HIS A 317 8.78 -12.71 29.18
N GLU A 318 8.48 -12.97 30.43
CA GLU A 318 7.93 -14.25 30.89
C GLU A 318 6.55 -14.52 30.26
N GLY A 319 6.30 -15.77 29.88
CA GLY A 319 5.04 -16.20 29.26
C GLY A 319 4.95 -15.92 27.76
N VAL A 320 5.96 -15.27 27.18
CA VAL A 320 6.06 -15.07 25.72
C VAL A 320 6.90 -16.18 25.10
N THR A 321 6.48 -16.70 23.95
CA THR A 321 7.24 -17.70 23.20
C THR A 321 7.72 -17.14 21.87
N PHE A 322 8.97 -17.49 21.49
CA PHE A 322 9.46 -17.26 20.14
C PHE A 322 9.31 -18.55 19.31
N ARG A 323 8.78 -18.43 18.11
CA ARG A 323 8.47 -19.51 17.19
C ARG A 323 9.36 -19.35 15.96
N GLU A 324 10.53 -20.00 16.02
CA GLU A 324 11.56 -19.86 14.99
C GLU A 324 11.09 -20.38 13.63
N GLY A 325 11.25 -19.58 12.58
CA GLY A 325 10.88 -19.95 11.21
C GLY A 325 9.38 -20.09 10.97
N GLN A 326 8.53 -19.68 11.94
CA GLN A 326 7.07 -19.77 11.81
C GLN A 326 6.44 -18.40 11.74
N ASP A 327 5.52 -18.23 10.80
CA ASP A 327 4.66 -17.06 10.70
C ASP A 327 3.55 -17.11 11.77
N PRO A 328 2.86 -15.99 12.05
CA PRO A 328 1.86 -15.94 13.11
C PRO A 328 0.48 -16.47 12.72
N TRP A 329 0.34 -17.10 11.54
CA TRP A 329 -0.94 -17.41 10.92
C TRP A 329 -1.65 -18.66 11.45
N ASP A 330 -0.95 -19.53 12.18
CA ASP A 330 -1.50 -20.70 12.85
C ASP A 330 -1.99 -20.43 14.28
N LEU A 331 -1.86 -19.17 14.76
CA LEU A 331 -2.38 -18.76 16.05
C LEU A 331 -3.88 -18.45 15.97
N ASN A 332 -4.63 -18.83 17.01
CA ASN A 332 -6.04 -18.47 17.09
C ASN A 332 -6.20 -16.96 17.25
N CYS A 333 -6.83 -16.32 16.28
CA CYS A 333 -7.11 -14.90 16.33
C CYS A 333 -8.43 -14.57 15.63
N ASP A 334 -9.05 -13.46 16.02
CA ASP A 334 -10.26 -12.93 15.37
C ASP A 334 -9.89 -12.11 14.13
N LEU A 335 -8.75 -11.39 14.18
CA LEU A 335 -8.33 -10.41 13.20
C LEU A 335 -6.87 -10.65 12.80
N ALA A 336 -6.57 -10.51 11.50
CA ALA A 336 -5.22 -10.65 10.99
C ALA A 336 -4.80 -9.43 10.16
N PHE A 337 -3.56 -8.96 10.39
CA PHE A 337 -2.94 -7.88 9.63
C PHE A 337 -1.63 -8.38 9.01
N PRO A 338 -1.62 -8.76 7.74
CA PRO A 338 -0.39 -9.00 6.99
C PRO A 338 0.35 -7.67 6.73
N CYS A 339 1.45 -7.42 7.46
CA CYS A 339 2.17 -6.14 7.47
C CYS A 339 3.66 -6.24 7.15
N ALA A 340 4.18 -7.41 6.77
CA ALA A 340 5.61 -7.61 6.56
C ALA A 340 6.02 -7.42 5.10
N THR A 341 5.75 -8.40 4.25
CA THR A 341 6.26 -8.41 2.88
C THR A 341 5.23 -8.91 1.87
N GLN A 342 5.53 -8.70 0.58
CA GLN A 342 4.73 -9.23 -0.51
C GLN A 342 4.71 -10.77 -0.49
N ASN A 343 3.54 -11.38 -0.77
CA ASN A 343 3.31 -12.82 -0.85
C ASN A 343 3.78 -13.59 0.40
N GLU A 344 3.54 -13.02 1.57
CA GLU A 344 3.90 -13.62 2.87
C GLU A 344 2.81 -14.55 3.43
N LEU A 345 1.61 -14.53 2.88
CA LEU A 345 0.48 -15.35 3.32
C LEU A 345 -0.09 -16.11 2.11
N ASP A 346 0.10 -17.41 2.12
CA ASP A 346 -0.33 -18.30 1.04
C ASP A 346 -1.69 -18.99 1.31
N GLY A 347 -2.12 -19.85 0.38
CA GLY A 347 -3.41 -20.54 0.47
C GLY A 347 -3.53 -21.48 1.66
N ASP A 348 -2.45 -22.17 2.04
CA ASP A 348 -2.45 -23.12 3.15
C ASP A 348 -2.50 -22.38 4.50
N GLU A 349 -1.79 -21.28 4.61
CA GLU A 349 -1.82 -20.39 5.77
C GLU A 349 -3.18 -19.70 5.91
N ALA A 350 -3.77 -19.27 4.80
CA ALA A 350 -5.14 -18.73 4.79
C ALA A 350 -6.16 -19.76 5.27
N ALA A 351 -6.06 -21.01 4.81
CA ALA A 351 -6.92 -22.09 5.29
C ALA A 351 -6.75 -22.35 6.79
N THR A 352 -5.54 -22.24 7.29
CA THR A 352 -5.22 -22.37 8.72
C THR A 352 -5.82 -21.21 9.54
N LEU A 353 -5.68 -19.96 9.09
CA LEU A 353 -6.32 -18.78 9.71
C LEU A 353 -7.85 -18.94 9.80
N VAL A 354 -8.47 -19.40 8.70
CA VAL A 354 -9.92 -19.67 8.65
C VAL A 354 -10.31 -20.75 9.67
N ALA A 355 -9.58 -21.86 9.70
CA ALA A 355 -9.84 -22.97 10.63
C ALA A 355 -9.68 -22.52 12.10
N ASN A 356 -8.80 -21.58 12.38
CA ASN A 356 -8.53 -21.01 13.69
C ASN A 356 -9.49 -19.86 14.07
N GLY A 357 -10.50 -19.57 13.24
CA GLY A 357 -11.60 -18.66 13.55
C GLY A 357 -11.37 -17.19 13.17
N CYS A 358 -10.36 -16.87 12.35
CA CYS A 358 -10.16 -15.53 11.84
C CYS A 358 -11.38 -15.07 11.03
N LYS A 359 -11.86 -13.87 11.32
CA LYS A 359 -13.07 -13.28 10.72
C LYS A 359 -12.77 -12.18 9.72
N VAL A 360 -11.66 -11.46 9.93
CA VAL A 360 -11.29 -10.30 9.12
C VAL A 360 -9.78 -10.29 8.88
N VAL A 361 -9.41 -10.10 7.62
CA VAL A 361 -8.02 -9.89 7.19
C VAL A 361 -7.92 -8.53 6.50
N ALA A 362 -7.00 -7.66 6.95
CA ALA A 362 -6.75 -6.38 6.30
C ALA A 362 -5.26 -6.22 5.99
N GLU A 363 -4.93 -6.08 4.72
CA GLU A 363 -3.55 -5.95 4.26
C GLU A 363 -2.91 -4.62 4.70
N GLY A 364 -1.87 -4.69 5.52
CA GLY A 364 -1.05 -3.54 5.85
C GLY A 364 0.13 -3.35 4.89
N ALA A 365 0.70 -4.45 4.38
CA ALA A 365 1.70 -4.42 3.32
C ALA A 365 1.07 -4.28 1.92
N ASN A 366 1.89 -4.18 0.88
CA ASN A 366 1.41 -4.22 -0.50
C ASN A 366 1.42 -5.66 -1.01
N MET A 367 0.25 -6.19 -1.37
CA MET A 367 0.03 -7.56 -1.86
C MET A 367 0.69 -8.64 -0.97
N PRO A 368 0.44 -8.67 0.34
CA PRO A 368 1.01 -9.70 1.21
C PRO A 368 0.33 -11.05 1.04
N CYS A 369 -0.95 -11.09 0.64
CA CYS A 369 -1.69 -12.32 0.39
C CYS A 369 -1.53 -12.75 -1.08
N THR A 370 -1.33 -14.06 -1.29
CA THR A 370 -1.34 -14.61 -2.64
C THR A 370 -2.78 -14.69 -3.19
N PRO A 371 -2.98 -14.80 -4.52
CA PRO A 371 -4.32 -14.98 -5.09
C PRO A 371 -5.07 -16.18 -4.50
N GLU A 372 -4.36 -17.27 -4.23
CA GLU A 372 -4.90 -18.49 -3.62
C GLU A 372 -5.42 -18.22 -2.19
N ALA A 373 -4.67 -17.41 -1.41
CA ALA A 373 -5.10 -17.00 -0.07
C ALA A 373 -6.39 -16.18 -0.11
N ILE A 374 -6.48 -15.23 -1.03
CA ILE A 374 -7.66 -14.37 -1.22
C ILE A 374 -8.87 -15.25 -1.59
N GLU A 375 -8.69 -16.24 -2.47
CA GLU A 375 -9.75 -17.17 -2.85
C GLU A 375 -10.25 -18.00 -1.64
N VAL A 376 -9.32 -18.45 -0.78
CA VAL A 376 -9.68 -19.18 0.46
C VAL A 376 -10.53 -18.28 1.38
N PHE A 377 -10.15 -17.01 1.59
CA PHE A 377 -10.92 -16.08 2.41
C PHE A 377 -12.32 -15.84 1.83
N HIS A 378 -12.44 -15.60 0.54
CA HIS A 378 -13.75 -15.42 -0.12
C HIS A 378 -14.64 -16.65 0.02
N ARG A 379 -14.11 -17.86 -0.22
CA ARG A 379 -14.87 -19.12 -0.06
C ARG A 379 -15.35 -19.37 1.36
N ALA A 380 -14.55 -18.96 2.34
CA ALA A 380 -14.88 -19.13 3.76
C ALA A 380 -15.79 -18.02 4.31
N GLY A 381 -16.04 -16.95 3.56
CA GLY A 381 -16.82 -15.80 4.02
C GLY A 381 -16.05 -14.93 5.02
N VAL A 382 -14.72 -15.01 5.04
CA VAL A 382 -13.86 -14.09 5.80
C VAL A 382 -13.84 -12.74 5.08
N MET A 383 -14.05 -11.65 5.80
CA MET A 383 -13.94 -10.32 5.24
C MET A 383 -12.46 -10.01 4.93
N PHE A 384 -12.15 -9.77 3.66
CA PHE A 384 -10.79 -9.50 3.19
C PHE A 384 -10.70 -8.10 2.59
N ALA A 385 -9.75 -7.29 3.06
CA ALA A 385 -9.48 -5.95 2.55
C ALA A 385 -8.14 -5.89 1.81
N PRO A 386 -8.14 -5.55 0.50
CA PRO A 386 -6.91 -5.43 -0.28
C PRO A 386 -6.09 -4.22 0.14
N GLY A 387 -4.76 -4.32 0.03
CA GLY A 387 -3.82 -3.27 0.45
C GLY A 387 -4.06 -1.92 -0.21
N LYS A 388 -4.52 -1.89 -1.48
CA LYS A 388 -4.85 -0.62 -2.17
C LYS A 388 -5.93 0.20 -1.44
N ALA A 389 -6.81 -0.43 -0.68
CA ALA A 389 -7.81 0.23 0.16
C ALA A 389 -7.34 0.36 1.62
N SER A 390 -7.01 -0.76 2.26
CA SER A 390 -6.73 -0.79 3.70
C SER A 390 -5.46 -0.03 4.10
N ASN A 391 -4.38 -0.11 3.31
CA ASN A 391 -3.12 0.56 3.64
C ASN A 391 -2.98 1.98 3.03
N ALA A 392 -4.04 2.54 2.48
CA ALA A 392 -4.04 3.86 1.85
C ALA A 392 -3.76 5.02 2.83
N GLY A 393 -3.77 4.78 4.14
CA GLY A 393 -3.50 5.80 5.15
C GLY A 393 -2.19 6.54 4.96
N GLY A 394 -1.14 5.84 4.54
CA GLY A 394 0.17 6.46 4.27
C GLY A 394 0.12 7.49 3.14
N VAL A 395 -0.54 7.18 2.02
CA VAL A 395 -0.67 8.13 0.91
C VAL A 395 -1.72 9.20 1.22
N ALA A 396 -2.77 8.88 1.96
CA ALA A 396 -3.74 9.87 2.44
C ALA A 396 -3.03 10.96 3.27
N THR A 397 -2.22 10.58 4.25
CA THR A 397 -1.44 11.56 5.04
C THR A 397 -0.40 12.29 4.20
N SER A 398 0.16 11.67 3.16
CA SER A 398 1.00 12.39 2.19
C SER A 398 0.21 13.47 1.44
N GLY A 399 -1.05 13.22 1.05
CA GLY A 399 -1.92 14.23 0.47
C GLY A 399 -2.29 15.35 1.46
N LEU A 400 -2.49 15.00 2.74
CA LEU A 400 -2.67 16.00 3.80
C LEU A 400 -1.40 16.86 3.98
N GLU A 401 -0.19 16.27 3.85
CA GLU A 401 1.07 17.03 3.85
C GLU A 401 1.12 18.02 2.66
N MET A 402 0.69 17.60 1.46
CA MET A 402 0.58 18.49 0.30
C MET A 402 -0.38 19.64 0.59
N SER A 403 -1.54 19.38 1.19
CA SER A 403 -2.50 20.42 1.58
C SER A 403 -1.91 21.42 2.58
N GLN A 404 -1.25 20.94 3.63
CA GLN A 404 -0.56 21.77 4.62
C GLN A 404 0.53 22.64 3.96
N ASN A 405 1.29 22.06 3.00
CA ASN A 405 2.33 22.79 2.27
C ASN A 405 1.75 23.90 1.39
N SER A 406 0.63 23.63 0.70
CA SER A 406 -0.06 24.61 -0.13
C SER A 406 -0.64 25.77 0.70
N LEU A 407 -1.17 25.48 1.87
CA LEU A 407 -1.67 26.49 2.81
C LEU A 407 -0.56 27.19 3.59
N ARG A 408 0.67 26.66 3.59
CA ARG A 408 1.79 27.07 4.44
C ARG A 408 1.46 27.04 5.93
N MET A 409 0.71 26.02 6.34
CA MET A 409 0.29 25.78 7.72
C MET A 409 0.67 24.37 8.14
N SER A 410 0.81 24.15 9.42
CA SER A 410 0.94 22.84 10.04
C SER A 410 -0.29 22.55 10.89
N TRP A 411 -0.81 21.33 10.78
CA TRP A 411 -1.92 20.84 11.60
C TRP A 411 -1.40 20.07 12.81
N THR A 412 -2.19 20.02 13.87
CA THR A 412 -1.91 19.19 15.04
C THR A 412 -2.02 17.71 14.70
N ALA A 413 -1.49 16.85 15.57
CA ALA A 413 -1.61 15.41 15.40
C ALA A 413 -3.08 14.95 15.40
N GLU A 414 -3.92 15.56 16.24
CA GLU A 414 -5.35 15.28 16.36
C GLU A 414 -6.10 15.69 15.08
N GLU A 415 -5.76 16.83 14.47
CA GLU A 415 -6.35 17.28 13.22
C GLU A 415 -6.00 16.32 12.07
N VAL A 416 -4.72 15.93 11.96
CA VAL A 416 -4.26 14.99 10.93
C VAL A 416 -4.89 13.60 11.14
N ASP A 417 -4.93 13.08 12.37
CA ASP A 417 -5.55 11.78 12.67
C ASP A 417 -7.05 11.81 12.41
N GLY A 418 -7.75 12.91 12.76
CA GLY A 418 -9.17 13.09 12.45
C GLY A 418 -9.47 13.15 10.94
N HIS A 419 -8.59 13.76 10.13
CA HIS A 419 -8.67 13.70 8.68
C HIS A 419 -8.43 12.28 8.17
N LEU A 420 -7.41 11.59 8.69
CA LEU A 420 -7.09 10.22 8.32
C LEU A 420 -8.27 9.27 8.58
N GLN A 421 -8.91 9.35 9.75
CA GLN A 421 -10.09 8.55 10.08
C GLN A 421 -11.21 8.76 9.07
N ARG A 422 -11.55 10.02 8.75
CA ARG A 422 -12.57 10.32 7.75
C ARG A 422 -12.23 9.74 6.38
N ILE A 423 -11.00 9.93 5.91
CA ILE A 423 -10.56 9.38 4.61
C ILE A 423 -10.68 7.86 4.59
N MET A 424 -10.24 7.16 5.63
CA MET A 424 -10.34 5.69 5.68
C MET A 424 -11.78 5.21 5.72
N LYS A 425 -12.68 5.92 6.41
CA LYS A 425 -14.11 5.67 6.38
C LYS A 425 -14.72 5.89 5.00
N ASP A 426 -14.31 6.95 4.32
CA ASP A 426 -14.79 7.26 2.96
C ASP A 426 -14.29 6.21 1.95
N ILE A 427 -13.02 5.74 2.07
CA ILE A 427 -12.50 4.63 1.27
C ILE A 427 -13.34 3.37 1.49
N HIS A 428 -13.60 3.02 2.75
CA HIS A 428 -14.42 1.86 3.09
C HIS A 428 -15.83 2.00 2.50
N GLY A 429 -16.46 3.16 2.65
CA GLY A 429 -17.79 3.44 2.08
C GLY A 429 -17.86 3.23 0.57
N GLN A 430 -16.85 3.72 -0.16
CA GLN A 430 -16.73 3.50 -1.61
C GLN A 430 -16.56 2.01 -1.95
N CYS A 431 -15.72 1.28 -1.20
CA CYS A 431 -15.57 -0.17 -1.41
C CYS A 431 -16.88 -0.92 -1.16
N VAL A 432 -17.67 -0.53 -0.17
CA VAL A 432 -18.99 -1.12 0.11
C VAL A 432 -19.99 -0.79 -1.00
N GLU A 433 -19.99 0.43 -1.53
CA GLU A 433 -20.89 0.85 -2.59
C GLU A 433 -20.74 0.00 -3.85
N TYR A 434 -19.50 -0.25 -4.28
CA TYR A 434 -19.22 -0.97 -5.52
C TYR A 434 -18.92 -2.48 -5.33
N GLY A 435 -18.73 -2.92 -4.09
CA GLY A 435 -18.42 -4.32 -3.78
C GLY A 435 -19.55 -5.10 -3.12
N ARG A 436 -20.73 -4.49 -2.88
CA ARG A 436 -21.85 -5.17 -2.23
C ARG A 436 -22.43 -6.24 -3.14
N LEU A 437 -22.50 -7.48 -2.64
CA LEU A 437 -23.06 -8.61 -3.34
C LEU A 437 -24.55 -8.82 -2.98
N ASP A 438 -25.28 -9.56 -3.80
CA ASP A 438 -26.72 -9.85 -3.63
C ASP A 438 -27.05 -10.52 -2.28
N ASN A 439 -26.11 -11.26 -1.71
CA ASN A 439 -26.27 -11.91 -0.40
C ASN A 439 -26.01 -10.97 0.79
N GLY A 440 -25.68 -9.71 0.53
CA GLY A 440 -25.39 -8.66 1.52
C GLY A 440 -23.93 -8.63 2.01
N SER A 441 -23.07 -9.57 1.62
CA SER A 441 -21.63 -9.50 1.88
C SER A 441 -20.96 -8.44 0.98
N VAL A 442 -19.71 -8.13 1.27
CA VAL A 442 -18.93 -7.14 0.50
C VAL A 442 -17.67 -7.80 -0.05
N ASP A 443 -17.50 -7.75 -1.36
CA ASP A 443 -16.22 -8.01 -2.04
C ASP A 443 -15.42 -6.70 -2.08
N TYR A 444 -14.50 -6.55 -1.14
CA TYR A 444 -13.68 -5.34 -1.03
C TYR A 444 -12.64 -5.23 -2.14
N VAL A 445 -12.25 -6.33 -2.80
CA VAL A 445 -11.33 -6.30 -3.96
C VAL A 445 -12.04 -5.69 -5.15
N GLN A 446 -13.22 -6.23 -5.50
CA GLN A 446 -14.07 -5.66 -6.54
C GLN A 446 -14.43 -4.21 -6.24
N GLY A 447 -14.83 -3.93 -4.99
CA GLY A 447 -15.22 -2.59 -4.55
C GLY A 447 -14.10 -1.57 -4.71
N ALA A 448 -12.88 -1.90 -4.31
CA ALA A 448 -11.72 -1.03 -4.44
C ALA A 448 -11.32 -0.77 -5.91
N ASN A 449 -11.34 -1.82 -6.74
CA ASN A 449 -11.01 -1.70 -8.15
C ASN A 449 -12.03 -0.82 -8.90
N ILE A 450 -13.32 -1.08 -8.72
CA ILE A 450 -14.37 -0.31 -9.42
C ILE A 450 -14.42 1.13 -8.90
N ALA A 451 -14.41 1.36 -7.58
CA ALA A 451 -14.43 2.71 -7.02
C ALA A 451 -13.23 3.54 -7.49
N GLY A 452 -12.03 2.93 -7.47
CA GLY A 452 -10.82 3.56 -7.98
C GLY A 452 -10.91 3.90 -9.46
N PHE A 453 -11.44 2.97 -10.27
CA PHE A 453 -11.68 3.17 -11.70
C PHE A 453 -12.66 4.32 -11.96
N VAL A 454 -13.83 4.30 -11.35
CA VAL A 454 -14.94 5.26 -11.61
C VAL A 454 -14.46 6.69 -11.48
N LYS A 455 -13.79 7.04 -10.39
CA LYS A 455 -13.32 8.40 -10.15
C LYS A 455 -12.33 8.88 -11.21
N VAL A 456 -11.40 8.03 -11.62
CA VAL A 456 -10.41 8.37 -12.66
C VAL A 456 -11.08 8.42 -14.04
N ALA A 457 -11.95 7.45 -14.34
CA ALA A 457 -12.67 7.36 -15.60
C ALA A 457 -13.59 8.57 -15.84
N ASP A 458 -14.34 9.00 -14.82
CA ASP A 458 -15.18 10.20 -14.90
C ASP A 458 -14.34 11.43 -15.23
N ALA A 459 -13.24 11.64 -14.53
CA ALA A 459 -12.33 12.75 -14.82
C ALA A 459 -11.74 12.67 -16.24
N MET A 460 -11.35 11.47 -16.71
CA MET A 460 -10.85 11.27 -18.08
C MET A 460 -11.92 11.54 -19.15
N ILE A 461 -13.19 11.23 -18.88
CA ILE A 461 -14.30 11.54 -19.78
C ILE A 461 -14.52 13.05 -19.85
N ASP A 462 -14.58 13.72 -18.68
CA ASP A 462 -14.85 15.16 -18.57
C ASP A 462 -13.73 16.01 -19.21
N GLN A 463 -12.47 15.55 -19.13
CA GLN A 463 -11.31 16.22 -19.71
C GLN A 463 -11.10 15.88 -21.20
N GLY A 464 -11.76 14.86 -21.73
CA GLY A 464 -11.69 14.45 -23.12
C GLY A 464 -10.49 13.54 -23.44
N VAL A 465 -10.03 13.61 -24.69
CA VAL A 465 -8.90 12.81 -25.17
C VAL A 465 -7.66 13.70 -25.22
N VAL A 466 -6.90 13.67 -24.15
CA VAL A 466 -5.67 14.45 -23.94
C VAL A 466 -4.48 13.54 -23.74
#